data_fe0fc1343fc06d62aa3e876f27622960
#
_entry.id   fe0fc1343fc06d62aa3e876f27622960
#
_cell.length_a   1.000
_cell.length_b   1.000
_cell.length_c   1.000
_cell.angle_alpha   90.00
_cell.angle_beta   90.00
_cell.angle_gamma   90.00
#
_symmetry.space_group_name_H-M   'P 1'
#
loop_
_entity.id
_entity.type
_entity.pdbx_description
1 polymer ?
#
loop_
_entity_poly.entity_id
_entity_poly.type
_entity_poly.pdbx_seq_one_letter_code
_entity_poly.pdbx_strand_id
1 'polypeptide(L)'
;KDFKILILITFFLIIYPSLVLFLIPYPIYDGVRLFLWSAPYLVIIPSITTYIIFINKNFFYNLIKITLSVLFAFHILNFLTITPYHYTFLNYFSGNKELRYKKFENDYWSTSLKELILSSELGDGRITFYSCGVNPEIAKMYMKQKYKRSEFTNKTNATYIIMTNRTLLSKKDSKIT
;
A
#
# COMPACT_ATOMS: atom_id res chain seq x y z
N LYS A 1 -22.08 -21.37 25.54
CA LYS A 1 -23.21 -21.16 24.60
C LYS A 1 -23.06 -19.82 23.86
N ASP A 2 -22.68 -18.78 24.57
CA ASP A 2 -22.59 -17.39 24.05
C ASP A 2 -21.49 -17.18 23.01
N PHE A 3 -20.42 -17.96 23.11
CA PHE A 3 -19.28 -17.85 22.19
C PHE A 3 -19.61 -18.28 20.74
N LYS A 4 -20.47 -19.30 20.59
CA LYS A 4 -20.93 -19.76 19.26
C LYS A 4 -21.80 -18.72 18.59
N ILE A 5 -22.64 -18.04 19.37
CA ILE A 5 -23.51 -16.97 18.89
C ILE A 5 -22.66 -15.77 18.43
N LEU A 6 -21.66 -15.40 19.22
CA LEU A 6 -20.75 -14.32 18.85
C LEU A 6 -20.01 -14.58 17.54
N ILE A 7 -19.48 -15.79 17.35
CA ILE A 7 -18.82 -16.21 16.11
C ILE A 7 -19.80 -16.16 14.94
N LEU A 8 -21.03 -16.64 15.12
CA LEU A 8 -22.05 -16.64 14.06
C LEU A 8 -22.43 -15.22 13.65
N ILE A 9 -22.64 -14.32 14.61
CA ILE A 9 -22.94 -12.90 14.36
C ILE A 9 -21.77 -12.24 13.63
N THR A 10 -20.54 -12.47 14.09
CA THR A 10 -19.33 -11.93 13.45
C THR A 10 -19.21 -12.39 12.00
N PHE A 11 -19.46 -13.67 11.75
CA PHE A 11 -19.42 -14.25 10.41
C PHE A 11 -20.50 -13.64 9.50
N PHE A 12 -21.72 -13.46 10.03
CA PHE A 12 -22.81 -12.81 9.32
C PHE A 12 -22.50 -11.36 8.98
N LEU A 13 -21.94 -10.60 9.92
CA LEU A 13 -21.54 -9.20 9.70
C LEU A 13 -20.44 -9.06 8.62
N ILE A 14 -19.57 -10.03 8.46
CA ILE A 14 -18.53 -10.02 7.40
C ILE A 14 -19.13 -10.41 6.05
N ILE A 15 -19.93 -11.46 6.01
CA ILE A 15 -20.41 -12.05 4.75
C ILE A 15 -21.55 -11.23 4.16
N TYR A 16 -22.51 -10.79 4.97
CA TYR A 16 -23.73 -10.14 4.48
C TYR A 16 -23.46 -8.93 3.58
N PRO A 17 -22.66 -7.94 3.98
CA PRO A 17 -22.39 -6.80 3.12
C PRO A 17 -21.56 -7.14 1.88
N SER A 18 -20.65 -8.12 1.99
CA SER A 18 -19.89 -8.61 0.85
C SER A 18 -20.80 -9.28 -0.18
N LEU A 19 -21.79 -10.01 0.29
CA LEU A 19 -22.80 -10.67 -0.55
C LEU A 19 -23.73 -9.65 -1.20
N VAL A 20 -24.15 -8.61 -0.47
CA VAL A 20 -24.94 -7.50 -1.03
C VAL A 20 -24.20 -6.78 -2.13
N LEU A 21 -22.89 -6.50 -1.95
CA LEU A 21 -22.05 -5.87 -2.99
C LEU A 21 -21.86 -6.78 -4.22
N PHE A 22 -21.86 -8.09 -4.02
CA PHE A 22 -21.80 -9.04 -5.13
C PHE A 22 -23.12 -9.11 -5.91
N LEU A 23 -24.26 -9.03 -5.23
CA LEU A 23 -25.59 -9.09 -5.86
C LEU A 23 -25.99 -7.76 -6.53
N ILE A 24 -25.57 -6.65 -5.96
CA ILE A 24 -25.84 -5.31 -6.51
C ILE A 24 -24.51 -4.78 -7.05
N PRO A 25 -24.28 -4.81 -8.37
CA PRO A 25 -23.02 -4.36 -8.97
C PRO A 25 -22.88 -2.84 -8.76
N TYR A 26 -22.24 -2.47 -7.66
CA TYR A 26 -21.86 -1.09 -7.38
C TYR A 26 -20.42 -0.86 -7.85
N PRO A 27 -20.11 0.25 -8.52
CA PRO A 27 -18.74 0.53 -8.94
C PRO A 27 -17.83 0.68 -7.71
N ILE A 28 -17.04 -0.36 -7.44
CA ILE A 28 -16.07 -0.38 -6.36
C ILE A 28 -14.85 0.39 -6.86
N TYR A 29 -14.64 1.59 -6.33
CA TYR A 29 -13.41 2.36 -6.54
C TYR A 29 -12.61 2.40 -5.22
N ASP A 30 -11.32 2.73 -5.30
CA ASP A 30 -10.41 2.79 -4.14
C ASP A 30 -10.18 1.45 -3.38
N GLY A 31 -10.48 0.32 -4.02
CA GLY A 31 -10.12 -1.01 -3.54
C GLY A 31 -10.63 -1.33 -2.13
N VAL A 32 -9.72 -1.73 -1.24
CA VAL A 32 -10.04 -2.24 0.11
C VAL A 32 -10.65 -1.19 1.05
N ARG A 33 -10.56 0.10 0.75
CA ARG A 33 -11.10 1.16 1.63
C ARG A 33 -12.58 1.00 1.93
N LEU A 34 -13.37 0.57 0.95
CA LEU A 34 -14.80 0.34 1.14
C LEU A 34 -15.10 -0.81 2.09
N PHE A 35 -14.12 -1.65 2.39
CA PHE A 35 -14.24 -2.81 3.28
C PHE A 35 -13.58 -2.58 4.66
N LEU A 36 -13.06 -1.39 4.95
CA LEU A 36 -12.39 -1.11 6.24
C LEU A 36 -13.31 -1.32 7.44
N TRP A 37 -14.62 -1.16 7.27
CA TRP A 37 -15.60 -1.46 8.32
C TRP A 37 -15.58 -2.94 8.73
N SER A 38 -15.17 -3.87 7.85
CA SER A 38 -15.07 -5.31 8.16
C SER A 38 -13.81 -5.66 8.97
N ALA A 39 -12.78 -4.80 8.96
CA ALA A 39 -11.51 -5.07 9.62
C ALA A 39 -11.63 -5.39 11.13
N PRO A 40 -12.43 -4.68 11.95
CA PRO A 40 -12.63 -5.03 13.35
C PRO A 40 -13.17 -6.45 13.54
N TYR A 41 -14.09 -6.87 12.69
CA TYR A 41 -14.70 -8.22 12.76
C TYR A 41 -13.73 -9.32 12.32
N LEU A 42 -12.90 -9.05 11.32
CA LEU A 42 -11.86 -9.97 10.87
C LEU A 42 -10.81 -10.24 11.95
N VAL A 43 -10.58 -9.30 12.87
CA VAL A 43 -9.61 -9.44 13.96
C VAL A 43 -10.17 -10.24 15.14
N ILE A 44 -11.49 -10.30 15.33
CA ILE A 44 -12.12 -11.00 16.47
C ILE A 44 -11.75 -12.49 16.50
N ILE A 45 -11.87 -13.20 15.38
CA ILE A 45 -11.61 -14.64 15.32
C ILE A 45 -10.15 -14.98 15.64
N PRO A 46 -9.14 -14.36 14.98
CA PRO A 46 -7.73 -14.57 15.35
C PRO A 46 -7.42 -14.18 16.79
N SER A 47 -8.04 -13.12 17.33
CA SER A 47 -7.83 -12.69 18.72
C SER A 47 -8.30 -13.75 19.71
N ILE A 48 -9.49 -14.30 19.49
CA ILE A 48 -10.03 -15.37 20.31
C ILE A 48 -9.16 -16.62 20.23
N THR A 49 -8.76 -17.01 19.02
CA THR A 49 -7.88 -18.16 18.79
C THR A 49 -6.56 -17.99 19.52
N THR A 50 -5.95 -16.81 19.41
CA THR A 50 -4.72 -16.45 20.11
C THR A 50 -4.90 -16.54 21.63
N TYR A 51 -6.00 -16.00 22.17
CA TYR A 51 -6.32 -16.09 23.58
C TYR A 51 -6.42 -17.55 24.07
N ILE A 52 -7.12 -18.42 23.33
CA ILE A 52 -7.22 -19.85 23.65
C ILE A 52 -5.84 -20.52 23.63
N ILE A 53 -5.01 -20.21 22.65
CA ILE A 53 -3.64 -20.73 22.54
C ILE A 53 -2.81 -20.31 23.75
N PHE A 54 -2.93 -19.06 24.19
CA PHE A 54 -2.12 -18.53 25.29
C PHE A 54 -2.53 -19.09 26.67
N ILE A 55 -3.80 -19.41 26.88
CA ILE A 55 -4.28 -20.02 28.15
C ILE A 55 -3.82 -21.47 28.27
N ASN A 56 -3.78 -22.23 27.19
CA ASN A 56 -3.43 -23.64 27.22
C ASN A 56 -1.92 -23.82 27.48
N LYS A 57 -1.60 -24.78 28.43
CA LYS A 57 -0.20 -25.03 28.85
C LYS A 57 0.41 -26.27 28.22
N ASN A 58 -0.26 -26.94 27.28
CA ASN A 58 0.27 -28.13 26.64
C ASN A 58 1.48 -27.82 25.74
N PHE A 59 2.35 -28.81 25.59
CA PHE A 59 3.57 -28.66 24.75
C PHE A 59 3.29 -28.15 23.34
N PHE A 60 2.26 -28.68 22.69
CA PHE A 60 1.87 -28.24 21.34
C PHE A 60 1.49 -26.76 21.30
N TYR A 61 0.69 -26.28 22.26
CA TYR A 61 0.33 -24.86 22.34
C TYR A 61 1.54 -23.96 22.64
N ASN A 62 2.51 -24.44 23.42
CA ASN A 62 3.76 -23.69 23.66
C ASN A 62 4.58 -23.53 22.38
N LEU A 63 4.65 -24.56 21.54
CA LEU A 63 5.29 -24.46 20.23
C LEU A 63 4.60 -23.41 19.33
N ILE A 64 3.27 -23.43 19.29
CA ILE A 64 2.48 -22.44 18.54
C ILE A 64 2.73 -21.02 19.07
N LYS A 65 2.78 -20.82 20.40
CA LYS A 65 3.09 -19.50 21.00
C LYS A 65 4.44 -18.96 20.53
N ILE A 66 5.47 -19.80 20.57
CA ILE A 66 6.81 -19.43 20.12
C ILE A 66 6.75 -19.03 18.64
N THR A 67 6.14 -19.86 17.80
CA THR A 67 6.03 -19.58 16.37
C THR A 67 5.28 -18.27 16.11
N LEU A 68 4.15 -18.03 16.77
CA LEU A 68 3.40 -16.78 16.64
C LEU A 68 4.21 -15.57 17.11
N SER A 69 4.95 -15.70 18.21
CA SER A 69 5.80 -14.62 18.73
C SER A 69 6.93 -14.29 17.75
N VAL A 70 7.56 -15.29 17.14
CA VAL A 70 8.61 -15.09 16.12
C VAL A 70 8.03 -14.41 14.88
N LEU A 71 6.89 -14.87 14.39
CA LEU A 71 6.21 -14.26 13.23
C LEU A 71 5.82 -12.80 13.52
N PHE A 72 5.34 -12.52 14.73
CA PHE A 72 4.98 -11.17 15.13
C PHE A 72 6.20 -10.25 15.22
N ALA A 73 7.29 -10.71 15.83
CA ALA A 73 8.56 -9.97 15.88
C ALA A 73 9.09 -9.68 14.48
N PHE A 74 9.06 -10.67 13.59
CA PHE A 74 9.44 -10.50 12.19
C PHE A 74 8.55 -9.47 11.47
N HIS A 75 7.24 -9.48 11.73
CA HIS A 75 6.33 -8.49 11.17
C HIS A 75 6.63 -7.07 11.66
N ILE A 76 6.92 -6.89 12.95
CA ILE A 76 7.33 -5.60 13.51
C ILE A 76 8.62 -5.10 12.85
N LEU A 77 9.63 -5.95 12.71
CA LEU A 77 10.89 -5.57 12.06
C LEU A 77 10.65 -5.11 10.62
N ASN A 78 9.84 -5.85 9.85
CA ASN A 78 9.48 -5.42 8.49
C ASN A 78 8.70 -4.10 8.48
N PHE A 79 7.79 -3.91 9.43
CA PHE A 79 7.05 -2.66 9.55
C PHE A 79 7.98 -1.48 9.81
N LEU A 80 8.95 -1.62 10.70
CA LEU A 80 9.94 -0.58 11.02
C LEU A 80 10.87 -0.29 9.82
N THR A 81 11.28 -1.31 9.06
CA THR A 81 12.16 -1.11 7.90
C THR A 81 11.49 -0.39 6.74
N ILE A 82 10.16 -0.44 6.65
CA ILE A 82 9.39 0.23 5.60
C ILE A 82 8.99 1.65 5.98
N THR A 83 9.14 2.02 7.25
CA THR A 83 8.82 3.38 7.73
C THR A 83 9.62 4.44 6.95
N PRO A 84 8.99 5.52 6.43
CA PRO A 84 7.57 5.90 6.56
C PRO A 84 6.64 5.39 5.44
N TYR A 85 7.10 4.51 4.57
CA TYR A 85 6.41 4.11 3.33
C TYR A 85 5.48 2.91 3.49
N HIS A 86 4.80 2.77 4.63
CA HIS A 86 3.87 1.65 4.88
C HIS A 86 2.79 1.50 3.81
N TYR A 87 2.40 2.59 3.19
CA TYR A 87 1.41 2.61 2.13
C TYR A 87 1.85 1.85 0.87
N THR A 88 3.16 1.75 0.61
CA THR A 88 3.72 1.05 -0.55
C THR A 88 3.99 -0.42 -0.28
N PHE A 89 3.67 -0.91 0.93
CA PHE A 89 3.95 -2.29 1.31
C PHE A 89 3.17 -3.28 0.46
N LEU A 90 3.91 -4.19 -0.16
CA LEU A 90 3.37 -5.37 -0.82
C LEU A 90 3.90 -6.61 -0.11
N ASN A 91 3.01 -7.56 0.18
CA ASN A 91 3.37 -8.80 0.84
C ASN A 91 4.35 -9.64 0.00
N TYR A 92 4.97 -10.64 0.63
CA TYR A 92 5.95 -11.51 -0.05
C TYR A 92 5.37 -12.30 -1.23
N PHE A 93 4.08 -12.58 -1.22
CA PHE A 93 3.38 -13.32 -2.29
C PHE A 93 3.08 -12.46 -3.52
N SER A 94 3.32 -11.16 -3.48
CA SER A 94 3.07 -10.25 -4.62
C SER A 94 4.06 -10.45 -5.79
N GLY A 95 5.01 -11.38 -5.68
CA GLY A 95 5.95 -11.75 -6.72
C GLY A 95 7.31 -11.04 -6.64
N ASN A 96 8.10 -11.13 -7.70
CA ASN A 96 9.44 -10.55 -7.74
C ASN A 96 9.39 -9.02 -7.60
N LYS A 97 10.29 -8.45 -6.79
CA LYS A 97 10.42 -7.01 -6.53
C LYS A 97 10.53 -6.19 -7.82
N GLU A 98 11.30 -6.66 -8.79
CA GLU A 98 11.53 -5.99 -10.07
C GLU A 98 10.29 -5.87 -10.96
N LEU A 99 9.31 -6.76 -10.78
CA LEU A 99 8.09 -6.78 -11.60
C LEU A 99 6.88 -6.20 -10.88
N ARG A 100 7.00 -5.90 -9.59
CA ARG A 100 5.87 -5.41 -8.78
C ARG A 100 5.31 -4.09 -9.30
N TYR A 101 6.19 -3.19 -9.76
CA TYR A 101 5.76 -1.89 -10.30
C TYR A 101 4.91 -2.01 -11.58
N LYS A 102 5.05 -3.14 -12.32
CA LYS A 102 4.23 -3.40 -13.52
C LYS A 102 2.85 -3.98 -13.20
N LYS A 103 2.73 -4.65 -12.03
CA LYS A 103 1.50 -5.36 -11.64
C LYS A 103 0.63 -4.56 -10.68
N PHE A 104 1.23 -3.72 -9.85
CA PHE A 104 0.55 -3.04 -8.74
C PHE A 104 0.86 -1.54 -8.76
N GLU A 105 -0.11 -0.75 -8.36
CA GLU A 105 0.06 0.67 -8.09
C GLU A 105 0.68 0.83 -6.69
N ASN A 106 2.01 1.00 -6.62
CA ASN A 106 2.72 0.99 -5.35
C ASN A 106 2.71 2.35 -4.64
N ASP A 107 2.76 3.45 -5.39
CA ASP A 107 2.85 4.79 -4.82
C ASP A 107 1.81 5.74 -5.44
N TYR A 108 0.53 5.39 -5.24
CA TYR A 108 -0.60 6.13 -5.77
C TYR A 108 -0.61 7.62 -5.36
N TRP A 109 -0.19 7.91 -4.12
CA TRP A 109 -0.20 9.26 -3.55
C TRP A 109 1.12 10.00 -3.66
N SER A 110 2.12 9.44 -4.36
CA SER A 110 3.46 10.05 -4.50
C SER A 110 4.14 10.28 -3.15
N THR A 111 3.97 9.36 -2.20
CA THR A 111 4.56 9.46 -0.86
C THR A 111 6.09 9.43 -0.89
N SER A 112 6.67 8.72 -1.86
CA SER A 112 8.12 8.62 -2.07
C SER A 112 8.72 9.77 -2.90
N LEU A 113 7.90 10.70 -3.40
CA LEU A 113 8.34 11.77 -4.31
C LEU A 113 9.48 12.61 -3.75
N LYS A 114 9.39 13.00 -2.48
CA LYS A 114 10.43 13.79 -1.82
C LYS A 114 11.77 13.07 -1.83
N GLU A 115 11.78 11.81 -1.41
CA GLU A 115 13.00 11.01 -1.35
C GLU A 115 13.54 10.72 -2.74
N LEU A 116 12.68 10.41 -3.71
CA LEU A 116 13.05 10.21 -5.10
C LEU A 116 13.82 11.42 -5.65
N ILE A 117 13.29 12.63 -5.46
CA ILE A 117 13.92 13.84 -5.93
C ILE A 117 15.22 14.12 -5.16
N LEU A 118 15.23 13.96 -3.84
CA LEU A 118 16.41 14.22 -3.02
C LEU A 118 17.54 13.21 -3.25
N SER A 119 17.23 11.96 -3.60
CA SER A 119 18.23 10.93 -3.91
C SER A 119 18.68 10.96 -5.39
N SER A 120 17.89 11.58 -6.31
CA SER A 120 18.23 11.62 -7.73
C SER A 120 19.45 12.49 -8.02
N GLU A 121 20.30 12.07 -8.96
CA GLU A 121 21.44 12.83 -9.47
C GLU A 121 21.16 13.22 -10.94
N LEU A 122 20.54 14.40 -11.14
CA LEU A 122 20.10 14.86 -12.47
C LEU A 122 21.12 15.80 -13.17
N GLY A 123 22.29 15.99 -12.58
CA GLY A 123 23.31 16.94 -13.09
C GLY A 123 23.07 18.39 -12.65
N ASP A 124 24.08 19.24 -12.88
CA ASP A 124 24.11 20.63 -12.36
C ASP A 124 23.55 21.68 -13.35
N GLY A 125 23.04 21.23 -14.49
CA GLY A 125 22.54 22.13 -15.57
C GLY A 125 21.14 22.68 -15.29
N ARG A 126 20.62 23.43 -16.30
CA ARG A 126 19.20 23.81 -16.33
C ARG A 126 18.35 22.57 -16.57
N ILE A 127 17.50 22.23 -15.62
CA ILE A 127 16.66 21.04 -15.65
C ILE A 127 15.24 21.46 -15.99
N THR A 128 14.70 20.96 -17.09
CA THR A 128 13.28 21.10 -17.41
C THR A 128 12.54 19.82 -17.03
N PHE A 129 11.41 19.93 -16.34
CA PHE A 129 10.65 18.77 -15.90
C PHE A 129 9.15 18.96 -16.06
N TYR A 130 8.47 17.83 -16.18
CA TYR A 130 7.02 17.69 -16.19
C TYR A 130 6.58 16.68 -15.14
N SER A 131 5.39 16.85 -14.56
CA SER A 131 4.81 15.88 -13.63
C SER A 131 3.56 15.22 -14.20
N CYS A 132 3.47 13.89 -14.11
CA CYS A 132 2.35 13.10 -14.55
C CYS A 132 1.81 12.29 -13.36
N GLY A 133 0.55 12.49 -12.98
CA GLY A 133 -0.05 11.85 -11.82
C GLY A 133 0.41 12.38 -10.45
N VAL A 134 1.34 13.32 -10.44
CA VAL A 134 1.82 14.04 -9.24
C VAL A 134 1.27 15.45 -9.27
N ASN A 135 0.92 16.01 -8.11
CA ASN A 135 0.55 17.42 -8.01
C ASN A 135 1.72 18.31 -8.46
N PRO A 136 1.54 19.15 -9.51
CA PRO A 136 2.61 19.97 -10.07
C PRO A 136 3.27 20.91 -9.05
N GLU A 137 2.50 21.46 -8.12
CA GLU A 137 3.03 22.41 -7.12
C GLU A 137 3.95 21.71 -6.11
N ILE A 138 3.60 20.49 -5.71
CA ILE A 138 4.45 19.68 -4.84
C ILE A 138 5.73 19.27 -5.56
N ALA A 139 5.62 18.85 -6.81
CA ALA A 139 6.79 18.52 -7.64
C ALA A 139 7.74 19.73 -7.82
N LYS A 140 7.18 20.91 -8.11
CA LYS A 140 7.95 22.16 -8.22
C LYS A 140 8.67 22.51 -6.91
N MET A 141 7.98 22.36 -5.79
CA MET A 141 8.55 22.65 -4.46
C MET A 141 9.80 21.78 -4.20
N TYR A 142 9.69 20.45 -4.36
CA TYR A 142 10.82 19.56 -4.09
C TYR A 142 11.92 19.68 -5.14
N MET A 143 11.58 19.87 -6.42
CA MET A 143 12.57 20.11 -7.47
C MET A 143 13.37 21.37 -7.21
N LYS A 144 12.74 22.50 -6.85
CA LYS A 144 13.44 23.75 -6.51
C LYS A 144 14.28 23.64 -5.24
N GLN A 145 13.85 22.80 -4.28
CA GLN A 145 14.63 22.59 -3.05
C GLN A 145 16.01 21.99 -3.33
N LYS A 146 16.10 21.04 -4.27
CA LYS A 146 17.37 20.37 -4.63
C LYS A 146 18.04 21.05 -5.83
N TYR A 147 17.27 21.31 -6.88
CA TYR A 147 17.75 21.87 -8.16
C TYR A 147 17.24 23.29 -8.34
N LYS A 148 18.00 24.28 -7.90
CA LYS A 148 17.61 25.72 -7.93
C LYS A 148 17.27 26.23 -9.33
N ARG A 149 17.90 25.67 -10.38
CA ARG A 149 17.70 26.02 -11.81
C ARG A 149 16.69 25.11 -12.50
N SER A 150 15.78 24.48 -11.75
CA SER A 150 14.73 23.64 -12.32
C SER A 150 13.53 24.46 -12.76
N GLU A 151 12.98 24.14 -13.93
CA GLU A 151 11.80 24.77 -14.50
C GLU A 151 10.75 23.73 -14.87
N PHE A 152 9.51 24.00 -14.49
CA PHE A 152 8.36 23.20 -14.89
C PHE A 152 7.93 23.61 -16.30
N THR A 153 7.74 22.64 -17.18
CA THR A 153 7.38 22.88 -18.59
C THR A 153 6.33 21.87 -19.07
N ASN A 154 5.97 21.97 -20.33
CA ASN A 154 5.08 21.00 -20.97
C ASN A 154 5.78 19.65 -21.21
N LYS A 155 5.00 18.57 -21.33
CA LYS A 155 5.51 17.21 -21.52
C LYS A 155 6.52 17.09 -22.67
N THR A 156 6.28 17.78 -23.79
CA THR A 156 7.11 17.74 -24.99
C THR A 156 8.48 18.41 -24.84
N ASN A 157 8.59 19.38 -23.93
CA ASN A 157 9.81 20.17 -23.74
C ASN A 157 10.57 19.80 -22.47
N ALA A 158 10.07 18.80 -21.73
CA ALA A 158 10.67 18.35 -20.49
C ALA A 158 11.82 17.38 -20.75
N THR A 159 12.97 17.62 -20.11
CA THR A 159 14.09 16.68 -20.07
C THR A 159 13.79 15.48 -19.17
N TYR A 160 13.02 15.70 -18.09
CA TYR A 160 12.64 14.68 -17.14
C TYR A 160 11.14 14.68 -16.88
N ILE A 161 10.56 13.48 -16.76
CA ILE A 161 9.16 13.29 -16.41
C ILE A 161 9.09 12.59 -15.05
N ILE A 162 8.47 13.25 -14.08
CA ILE A 162 8.19 12.68 -12.76
C ILE A 162 6.81 12.02 -12.83
N MET A 163 6.77 10.71 -12.61
CA MET A 163 5.52 9.94 -12.72
C MET A 163 5.24 9.15 -11.46
N THR A 164 3.95 9.06 -11.09
CA THR A 164 3.50 8.05 -10.13
C THR A 164 3.30 6.71 -10.83
N ASN A 165 3.48 5.62 -10.08
CA ASN A 165 3.19 4.29 -10.59
C ASN A 165 1.66 4.02 -10.61
N ARG A 166 0.96 4.66 -11.55
CA ARG A 166 -0.48 4.47 -11.79
C ARG A 166 -0.70 3.80 -13.14
N THR A 167 -1.26 2.59 -13.12
CA THR A 167 -1.50 1.78 -14.33
C THR A 167 -2.36 2.46 -15.39
N LEU A 168 -3.32 3.29 -14.98
CA LEU A 168 -4.19 4.03 -15.92
C LEU A 168 -3.45 5.12 -16.68
N LEU A 169 -2.47 5.77 -16.05
CA LEU A 169 -1.67 6.82 -16.69
C LEU A 169 -0.65 6.22 -17.66
N SER A 170 -0.04 5.09 -17.31
CA SER A 170 0.93 4.42 -18.18
C SER A 170 0.31 3.92 -19.49
N LYS A 171 -0.95 3.46 -19.46
CA LYS A 171 -1.66 3.03 -20.68
C LYS A 171 -2.07 4.18 -21.60
N LYS A 172 -2.37 5.35 -21.05
CA LYS A 172 -2.74 6.52 -21.84
C LYS A 172 -1.51 7.19 -22.47
N ASP A 173 -0.39 7.16 -21.78
CA ASP A 173 0.86 7.76 -22.24
C ASP A 173 1.66 6.86 -23.18
N SER A 174 1.51 5.53 -23.11
CA SER A 174 2.12 4.58 -24.07
C SER A 174 1.49 4.59 -25.46
N LYS A 175 0.34 5.24 -25.64
CA LYS A 175 -0.28 5.47 -26.97
C LYS A 175 0.18 6.75 -27.67
N ILE A 176 1.12 7.50 -27.07
CA ILE A 176 1.61 8.78 -27.59
C ILE A 176 3.09 8.66 -28.01
N THR A 177 3.64 7.46 -28.04
CA THR A 177 4.85 7.09 -28.76
C THR A 177 4.47 6.36 -30.03
#